data_7f20355dce5b821dd132d5719372cfec
#
_entry.id   7f20355dce5b821dd132d5719372cfec
#
_cell.length_a   1.000
_cell.length_b   1.000
_cell.length_c   1.000
_cell.angle_alpha   90.00
_cell.angle_beta   90.00
_cell.angle_gamma   90.00
#
_symmetry.space_group_name_H-M   'P 1'
#
loop_
_entity.id
_entity.type
_entity.pdbx_description
1 polymer ?
#
loop_
_entity_poly.entity_id
_entity_poly.type
_entity_poly.pdbx_seq_one_letter_code
_entity_poly.pdbx_strand_id
1 'polypeptide(L)'
;MDYVSTRGSAPHLGFEGALLAGLANDGGLYVPETWPTARVDGDSYAQCAAAITHPFVNGDIPFDVYRALCEAAYSSFRHPQVAPLVEVAPDHYLLELFHGPTLAFKDVALQLLGRLFDYVLAKRGERGMIVGATSGDTGSEIGRAHV
;
A
#
# COMPACT_ATOMS: atom_id res chain seq x y z
N MET A 1 3.54 -15.70 0.41
CA MET A 1 2.49 -15.32 1.39
C MET A 1 1.14 -15.65 0.78
N ASP A 2 0.35 -16.48 1.47
CA ASP A 2 -0.99 -16.83 1.01
C ASP A 2 -2.04 -15.94 1.66
N TYR A 3 -3.08 -15.63 0.89
CA TYR A 3 -4.20 -14.81 1.28
C TYR A 3 -5.48 -15.63 1.21
N VAL A 4 -6.29 -15.53 2.22
CA VAL A 4 -7.54 -16.26 2.39
C VAL A 4 -8.73 -15.29 2.48
N SER A 5 -9.90 -15.71 2.00
CA SER A 5 -11.11 -14.92 2.16
C SER A 5 -11.59 -14.92 3.61
N THR A 6 -12.07 -13.79 4.09
CA THR A 6 -12.74 -13.67 5.40
C THR A 6 -14.00 -14.49 5.52
N ARG A 7 -14.57 -14.96 4.39
CA ARG A 7 -15.72 -15.87 4.34
C ARG A 7 -15.32 -17.33 4.13
N GLY A 8 -14.07 -17.60 3.78
CA GLY A 8 -13.50 -18.94 3.73
C GLY A 8 -13.92 -19.82 2.55
N SER A 9 -14.68 -19.31 1.57
CA SER A 9 -15.16 -20.11 0.44
C SER A 9 -14.46 -19.76 -0.89
N ALA A 10 -13.69 -18.67 -0.94
CA ALA A 10 -12.92 -18.30 -2.12
C ALA A 10 -11.56 -19.04 -2.14
N PRO A 11 -10.98 -19.26 -3.33
CA PRO A 11 -9.66 -19.87 -3.44
C PRO A 11 -8.59 -19.01 -2.77
N HIS A 12 -7.55 -19.66 -2.24
CA HIS A 12 -6.36 -18.98 -1.74
C HIS A 12 -5.61 -18.31 -2.90
N LEU A 13 -5.06 -17.14 -2.67
CA LEU A 13 -4.31 -16.36 -3.66
C LEU A 13 -2.96 -15.94 -3.08
N GLY A 14 -1.94 -15.80 -3.95
CA GLY A 14 -0.75 -15.01 -3.64
C GLY A 14 -1.07 -13.52 -3.60
N PHE A 15 -0.09 -12.70 -3.18
CA PHE A 15 -0.28 -11.25 -3.07
C PHE A 15 -0.76 -10.60 -4.38
N GLU A 16 -0.11 -10.92 -5.51
CA GLU A 16 -0.51 -10.36 -6.82
C GLU A 16 -1.95 -10.71 -7.18
N GLY A 17 -2.36 -11.94 -6.88
CA GLY A 17 -3.74 -12.38 -7.12
C GLY A 17 -4.75 -11.64 -6.24
N ALA A 18 -4.45 -11.47 -4.96
CA ALA A 18 -5.29 -10.74 -4.02
C ALA A 18 -5.37 -9.24 -4.37
N LEU A 19 -4.25 -8.64 -4.77
CA LEU A 19 -4.18 -7.24 -5.22
C LEU A 19 -5.11 -6.99 -6.41
N LEU A 20 -5.04 -7.84 -7.44
CA LEU A 20 -5.83 -7.66 -8.65
C LEU A 20 -7.31 -8.05 -8.47
N ALA A 21 -7.59 -9.01 -7.60
CA ALA A 21 -8.97 -9.40 -7.31
C ALA A 21 -9.74 -8.31 -6.54
N GLY A 22 -9.07 -7.58 -5.65
CA GLY A 22 -9.69 -6.61 -4.74
C GLY A 22 -10.60 -7.28 -3.73
N LEU A 23 -11.77 -7.77 -4.16
CA LEU A 23 -12.71 -8.53 -3.36
C LEU A 23 -12.65 -10.03 -3.69
N ALA A 24 -12.90 -10.88 -2.70
CA ALA A 24 -13.05 -12.30 -2.93
C ALA A 24 -14.40 -12.61 -3.61
N ASN A 25 -14.43 -13.66 -4.44
CA ASN A 25 -15.63 -14.04 -5.21
C ASN A 25 -16.79 -14.53 -4.36
N ASP A 26 -16.55 -14.86 -3.09
CA ASP A 26 -17.55 -15.18 -2.07
C ASP A 26 -18.10 -13.94 -1.34
N GLY A 27 -17.67 -12.73 -1.74
CA GLY A 27 -18.03 -11.45 -1.15
C GLY A 27 -17.25 -11.14 0.15
N GLY A 28 -16.20 -11.89 0.47
CA GLY A 28 -15.25 -11.60 1.53
C GLY A 28 -14.14 -10.66 1.09
N LEU A 29 -13.24 -10.35 2.03
CA LEU A 29 -11.98 -9.66 1.79
C LEU A 29 -10.84 -10.67 1.83
N TYR A 30 -9.78 -10.46 1.04
CA TYR A 30 -8.55 -11.21 1.19
C TYR A 30 -7.72 -10.66 2.34
N VAL A 31 -7.34 -11.53 3.26
CA VAL A 31 -6.43 -11.24 4.39
C VAL A 31 -5.27 -12.23 4.38
N PRO A 32 -4.10 -11.88 4.92
CA PRO A 32 -3.00 -12.84 5.05
C PRO A 32 -3.44 -14.05 5.88
N GLU A 33 -3.10 -15.25 5.43
CA GLU A 33 -3.38 -16.48 6.18
C GLU A 33 -2.61 -16.53 7.50
N THR A 34 -1.42 -15.95 7.52
CA THR A 34 -0.58 -15.82 8.71
C THR A 34 -0.04 -14.40 8.83
N TRP A 35 0.15 -13.93 10.07
CA TRP A 35 0.72 -12.61 10.34
C TRP A 35 2.23 -12.73 10.52
N PRO A 36 3.05 -12.23 9.59
CA PRO A 36 4.50 -12.29 9.71
C PRO A 36 4.98 -11.34 10.81
N THR A 37 6.05 -11.74 11.47
CA THR A 37 6.78 -10.85 12.36
C THR A 37 7.65 -9.93 11.51
N ALA A 38 7.41 -8.63 11.57
CA ALA A 38 8.22 -7.63 10.92
C ALA A 38 9.15 -6.95 11.92
N ARG A 39 10.34 -6.54 11.46
CA ARG A 39 11.25 -5.69 12.22
C ARG A 39 11.34 -4.34 11.54
N VAL A 40 11.36 -3.29 12.33
CA VAL A 40 11.66 -1.95 11.81
C VAL A 40 13.15 -1.90 11.54
N ASP A 41 13.51 -1.67 10.28
CA ASP A 41 14.89 -1.54 9.85
C ASP A 41 14.96 -0.48 8.75
N GLY A 42 15.83 0.52 8.91
CA GLY A 42 16.05 1.59 7.96
C GLY A 42 16.14 2.98 8.60
N ASP A 43 16.81 3.89 7.90
CA ASP A 43 17.05 5.27 8.33
C ASP A 43 15.99 6.26 7.79
N SER A 44 15.11 5.80 6.92
CA SER A 44 14.03 6.61 6.34
C SER A 44 12.67 5.93 6.47
N TYR A 45 11.60 6.73 6.37
CA TYR A 45 10.23 6.20 6.36
C TYR A 45 10.03 5.12 5.28
N ALA A 46 10.52 5.37 4.06
CA ALA A 46 10.40 4.43 2.94
C ALA A 46 11.09 3.09 3.21
N GLN A 47 12.29 3.13 3.83
CA GLN A 47 13.02 1.91 4.19
C GLN A 47 12.31 1.14 5.30
N CYS A 48 11.85 1.83 6.35
CA CYS A 48 11.06 1.22 7.41
C CYS A 48 9.77 0.62 6.86
N ALA A 49 9.05 1.35 6.00
CA ALA A 49 7.84 0.86 5.34
C ALA A 49 8.12 -0.41 4.54
N ALA A 50 9.19 -0.42 3.74
CA ALA A 50 9.58 -1.60 2.97
C ALA A 50 9.91 -2.80 3.88
N ALA A 51 10.68 -2.60 4.94
CA ALA A 51 11.05 -3.67 5.87
C ALA A 51 9.84 -4.27 6.59
N ILE A 52 8.89 -3.43 7.01
CA ILE A 52 7.69 -3.87 7.74
C ILE A 52 6.69 -4.56 6.81
N THR A 53 6.52 -4.06 5.59
CA THR A 53 5.42 -4.52 4.72
C THR A 53 5.84 -5.56 3.68
N HIS A 54 7.14 -5.67 3.34
CA HIS A 54 7.61 -6.69 2.41
C HIS A 54 7.24 -8.13 2.79
N PRO A 55 7.25 -8.56 4.06
CA PRO A 55 6.81 -9.92 4.41
C PRO A 55 5.42 -10.29 3.90
N PHE A 56 4.54 -9.31 3.70
CA PHE A 56 3.19 -9.52 3.15
C PHE A 56 3.17 -9.75 1.64
N VAL A 57 4.19 -9.32 0.92
CA VAL A 57 4.33 -9.48 -0.55
C VAL A 57 5.42 -10.49 -0.90
N ASN A 58 6.08 -11.07 0.08
CA ASN A 58 7.18 -12.00 -0.11
C ASN A 58 6.77 -13.24 -0.91
N GLY A 59 7.57 -13.58 -1.90
CA GLY A 59 7.31 -14.62 -2.88
C GLY A 59 6.85 -14.08 -4.23
N ASP A 60 6.18 -12.91 -4.26
CA ASP A 60 5.66 -12.30 -5.49
C ASP A 60 6.52 -11.13 -5.97
N ILE A 61 7.05 -10.32 -5.05
CA ILE A 61 7.89 -9.15 -5.35
C ILE A 61 9.22 -9.26 -4.60
N PRO A 62 10.38 -9.21 -5.29
CA PRO A 62 11.70 -9.17 -4.67
C PRO A 62 11.86 -7.94 -3.76
N PHE A 63 12.64 -8.07 -2.67
CA PHE A 63 12.77 -7.00 -1.67
C PHE A 63 13.36 -5.70 -2.24
N ASP A 64 14.37 -5.79 -3.10
CA ASP A 64 15.01 -4.64 -3.74
C ASP A 64 14.03 -3.87 -4.62
N VAL A 65 13.20 -4.58 -5.38
CA VAL A 65 12.13 -4.00 -6.20
C VAL A 65 11.09 -3.33 -5.31
N TYR A 66 10.61 -4.04 -4.28
CA TYR A 66 9.60 -3.51 -3.36
C TYR A 66 10.09 -2.26 -2.62
N ARG A 67 11.35 -2.27 -2.18
CA ARG A 67 11.97 -1.10 -1.55
C ARG A 67 12.01 0.08 -2.51
N ALA A 68 12.39 -0.13 -3.78
CA ALA A 68 12.38 0.94 -4.78
C ALA A 68 10.97 1.51 -5.02
N LEU A 69 9.92 0.67 -4.99
CA LEU A 69 8.53 1.12 -5.08
C LEU A 69 8.13 1.98 -3.87
N CYS A 70 8.54 1.60 -2.65
CA CYS A 70 8.32 2.40 -1.45
C CYS A 70 9.08 3.74 -1.52
N GLU A 71 10.34 3.74 -1.92
CA GLU A 71 11.14 4.96 -2.08
C GLU A 71 10.49 5.91 -3.11
N ALA A 72 10.05 5.38 -4.25
CA ALA A 72 9.36 6.16 -5.26
C ALA A 72 7.99 6.71 -4.77
N ALA A 73 7.23 5.92 -4.01
CA ALA A 73 5.95 6.34 -3.45
C ALA A 73 6.11 7.51 -2.48
N TYR A 74 7.00 7.36 -1.52
CA TYR A 74 7.14 8.32 -0.42
C TYR A 74 8.01 9.53 -0.76
N SER A 75 8.77 9.51 -1.86
CA SER A 75 9.48 10.69 -2.37
C SER A 75 8.55 11.81 -2.82
N SER A 76 7.28 11.52 -3.09
CA SER A 76 6.27 12.52 -3.48
C SER A 76 5.72 13.34 -2.30
N PHE A 77 6.04 12.94 -1.06
CA PHE A 77 5.56 13.61 0.15
C PHE A 77 6.40 14.85 0.47
N ARG A 78 5.75 15.89 1.00
CA ARG A 78 6.35 17.20 1.29
C ARG A 78 7.15 17.20 2.59
N HIS A 79 6.95 16.23 3.48
CA HIS A 79 7.65 16.11 4.75
C HIS A 79 8.58 14.89 4.74
N PRO A 80 9.84 15.01 5.16
CA PRO A 80 10.82 13.91 5.09
C PRO A 80 10.43 12.68 5.94
N GLN A 81 9.66 12.87 7.00
CA GLN A 81 9.12 11.79 7.83
C GLN A 81 7.82 11.21 7.27
N VAL A 82 7.28 11.72 6.15
CA VAL A 82 6.03 11.30 5.50
C VAL A 82 4.80 11.47 6.39
N ALA A 83 4.80 10.85 7.57
CA ALA A 83 3.76 10.93 8.60
C ALA A 83 4.40 11.25 9.95
N PRO A 84 4.77 12.51 10.21
CA PRO A 84 5.38 12.90 11.48
C PRO A 84 4.41 12.78 12.64
N LEU A 85 4.94 12.43 13.80
CA LEU A 85 4.21 12.45 15.06
C LEU A 85 4.60 13.73 15.81
N VAL A 86 3.67 14.65 15.97
CA VAL A 86 3.88 15.97 16.58
C VAL A 86 3.23 16.04 17.95
N GLU A 87 3.99 16.42 18.96
CA GLU A 87 3.43 16.69 20.29
C GLU A 87 2.73 18.05 20.29
N VAL A 88 1.43 18.06 20.55
CA VAL A 88 0.59 19.26 20.56
C VAL A 88 0.28 19.76 21.97
N ALA A 89 0.45 18.90 22.97
CA ALA A 89 0.37 19.21 24.41
C ALA A 89 1.08 18.10 25.18
N PRO A 90 1.41 18.24 26.47
CA PRO A 90 2.02 17.18 27.26
C PRO A 90 1.27 15.85 27.13
N ASP A 91 1.95 14.81 26.67
CA ASP A 91 1.43 13.46 26.42
C ASP A 91 0.29 13.38 25.36
N HIS A 92 0.11 14.42 24.53
CA HIS A 92 -0.86 14.45 23.44
C HIS A 92 -0.12 14.59 22.12
N TYR A 93 -0.32 13.63 21.23
CA TYR A 93 0.37 13.54 19.94
C TYR A 93 -0.62 13.53 18.79
N LEU A 94 -0.26 14.22 17.72
CA LEU A 94 -0.95 14.23 16.45
C LEU A 94 -0.09 13.52 15.40
N LEU A 95 -0.63 12.45 14.79
CA LEU A 95 -0.03 11.83 13.62
C LEU A 95 -0.54 12.57 12.37
N GLU A 96 0.36 13.32 11.73
CA GLU A 96 0.00 14.14 10.57
C GLU A 96 0.05 13.30 9.29
N LEU A 97 -1.10 13.06 8.66
CA LEU A 97 -1.25 12.24 7.45
C LEU A 97 -1.52 13.06 6.17
N PHE A 98 -1.34 14.38 6.22
CA PHE A 98 -1.70 15.31 5.15
C PHE A 98 -0.49 15.86 4.35
N HIS A 99 0.66 15.22 4.42
CA HIS A 99 1.88 15.65 3.71
C HIS A 99 2.02 15.05 2.31
N GLY A 100 1.07 14.24 1.87
CA GLY A 100 1.05 13.67 0.53
C GLY A 100 0.67 14.65 -0.58
N PRO A 101 0.72 14.23 -1.83
CA PRO A 101 0.46 15.09 -3.00
C PRO A 101 -0.97 15.64 -3.06
N THR A 102 -1.97 14.93 -2.52
CA THR A 102 -3.37 15.36 -2.50
C THR A 102 -3.80 15.96 -1.16
N LEU A 103 -2.93 15.92 -0.15
CA LEU A 103 -3.16 16.35 1.24
C LEU A 103 -4.18 15.48 1.99
N ALA A 104 -4.63 14.38 1.40
CA ALA A 104 -5.51 13.43 2.05
C ALA A 104 -4.72 12.28 2.67
N PHE A 105 -5.20 11.74 3.79
CA PHE A 105 -4.52 10.67 4.53
C PHE A 105 -4.31 9.39 3.72
N LYS A 106 -5.17 9.16 2.74
CA LYS A 106 -5.11 7.99 1.85
C LYS A 106 -3.86 7.98 0.95
N ASP A 107 -3.22 9.12 0.73
CA ASP A 107 -1.94 9.20 -0.01
C ASP A 107 -0.91 8.22 0.55
N VAL A 108 -0.87 8.02 1.87
CA VAL A 108 0.07 7.09 2.53
C VAL A 108 -0.03 5.67 1.96
N ALA A 109 -1.23 5.22 1.63
CA ALA A 109 -1.46 3.90 1.04
C ALA A 109 -1.51 3.95 -0.49
N LEU A 110 -2.24 4.91 -1.07
CA LEU A 110 -2.54 4.91 -2.50
C LEU A 110 -1.33 5.23 -3.38
N GLN A 111 -0.35 6.01 -2.90
CA GLN A 111 0.88 6.26 -3.64
C GLN A 111 1.72 4.99 -3.83
N LEU A 112 1.73 4.09 -2.85
CA LEU A 112 2.37 2.78 -3.00
C LEU A 112 1.49 1.81 -3.81
N LEU A 113 0.18 1.80 -3.55
CA LEU A 113 -0.77 0.91 -4.21
C LEU A 113 -0.76 1.10 -5.73
N GLY A 114 -0.76 2.34 -6.23
CA GLY A 114 -0.68 2.61 -7.66
C GLY A 114 0.56 1.99 -8.31
N ARG A 115 1.73 2.15 -7.67
CA ARG A 115 2.98 1.57 -8.14
C ARG A 115 3.01 0.04 -8.11
N LEU A 116 2.34 -0.55 -7.12
CA LEU A 116 2.18 -2.01 -7.06
C LEU A 116 1.31 -2.52 -8.21
N PHE A 117 0.22 -1.83 -8.53
CA PHE A 117 -0.60 -2.16 -9.70
C PHE A 117 0.21 -2.06 -11.00
N ASP A 118 0.93 -0.96 -11.20
CA ASP A 118 1.76 -0.77 -12.41
C ASP A 118 2.80 -1.88 -12.54
N TYR A 119 3.48 -2.23 -11.46
CA TYR A 119 4.48 -3.31 -11.46
C TYR A 119 3.86 -4.66 -11.81
N VAL A 120 2.76 -5.04 -11.14
CA VAL A 120 2.12 -6.34 -11.33
C VAL A 120 1.50 -6.45 -12.73
N LEU A 121 0.81 -5.41 -13.20
CA LEU A 121 0.23 -5.39 -14.55
C LEU A 121 1.30 -5.45 -15.64
N ALA A 122 2.40 -4.68 -15.49
CA ALA A 122 3.52 -4.73 -16.42
C ALA A 122 4.17 -6.12 -16.46
N LYS A 123 4.40 -6.75 -15.29
CA LYS A 123 4.93 -8.11 -15.18
C LYS A 123 4.06 -9.15 -15.90
N ARG A 124 2.75 -8.96 -15.87
CA ARG A 124 1.77 -9.86 -16.49
C ARG A 124 1.46 -9.52 -17.94
N GLY A 125 1.93 -8.38 -18.46
CA GLY A 125 1.57 -7.89 -19.79
C GLY A 125 0.08 -7.54 -19.92
N GLU A 126 -0.57 -7.23 -18.79
CA GLU A 126 -1.98 -6.89 -18.69
C GLU A 126 -2.18 -5.37 -18.59
N ARG A 127 -3.39 -4.91 -18.87
CA ARG A 127 -3.83 -3.54 -18.64
C ARG A 127 -5.02 -3.55 -17.69
N GLY A 128 -5.00 -2.65 -16.72
CA GLY A 128 -6.12 -2.41 -15.81
C GLY A 128 -6.86 -1.12 -16.15
N MET A 129 -8.14 -1.07 -15.86
CA MET A 129 -8.94 0.15 -15.87
C MET A 129 -9.59 0.28 -14.50
N ILE A 130 -9.37 1.42 -13.84
CA ILE A 130 -10.02 1.71 -12.56
C ILE A 130 -11.27 2.53 -12.86
N VAL A 131 -12.43 1.99 -12.45
CA VAL A 131 -13.70 2.69 -12.50
C VAL A 131 -14.18 2.89 -11.06
N GLY A 132 -14.39 4.14 -10.67
CA GLY A 132 -14.78 4.46 -9.30
C GLY A 132 -15.81 5.59 -9.23
N ALA A 133 -16.66 5.53 -8.21
CA ALA A 133 -17.50 6.65 -7.80
C ALA A 133 -17.08 7.04 -6.38
N THR A 134 -16.65 8.28 -6.17
CA THR A 134 -16.09 8.74 -4.90
C THR A 134 -16.71 10.06 -4.47
N SER A 135 -16.62 10.36 -3.17
CA SER A 135 -17.05 11.66 -2.62
C SER A 135 -16.06 12.81 -2.87
N GLY A 136 -14.92 12.54 -3.53
CA GLY A 136 -13.92 13.54 -3.92
C GLY A 136 -12.48 13.11 -3.66
N ASP A 137 -12.09 12.88 -2.42
CA ASP A 137 -10.70 12.63 -2.01
C ASP A 137 -10.07 11.45 -2.75
N THR A 138 -10.71 10.28 -2.71
CA THR A 138 -10.20 9.05 -3.35
C THR A 138 -10.02 9.19 -4.86
N GLY A 139 -10.90 9.95 -5.53
CA GLY A 139 -10.81 10.18 -6.99
C GLY A 139 -9.56 10.98 -7.37
N SER A 140 -9.22 12.00 -6.60
CA SER A 140 -8.02 12.82 -6.83
C SER A 140 -6.73 12.07 -6.54
N GLU A 141 -6.74 11.19 -5.55
CA GLU A 141 -5.59 10.35 -5.18
C GLU A 141 -5.29 9.30 -6.23
N ILE A 142 -6.32 8.56 -6.72
CA ILE A 142 -6.17 7.56 -7.78
C ILE A 142 -5.60 8.20 -9.05
N GLY A 143 -6.11 9.38 -9.45
CA GLY A 143 -5.61 10.10 -10.61
C GLY A 143 -4.14 10.52 -10.49
N ARG A 144 -3.65 10.80 -9.29
CA ARG A 144 -2.24 11.15 -9.04
C ARG A 144 -1.31 9.95 -8.88
N ALA A 145 -1.80 8.80 -8.46
CA ALA A 145 -0.99 7.60 -8.27
C ALA A 145 -0.58 6.93 -9.60
N HIS A 146 -1.30 7.22 -10.70
CA HIS A 146 -1.13 6.60 -12.02
C HIS A 146 -0.65 7.57 -13.12
N VAL A 147 -0.02 8.69 -12.78
CA VAL A 147 0.54 9.66 -13.76
C VAL A 147 2.04 9.64 -13.75
#